data_e7038881dead2458275cc10390c79784
#
_entry.id   e7038881dead2458275cc10390c79784
#
_cell.length_a   1.000
_cell.length_b   1.000
_cell.length_c   1.000
_cell.angle_alpha   90.00
_cell.angle_beta   90.00
_cell.angle_gamma   90.00
#
_symmetry.space_group_name_H-M   'P 1'
#
loop_
_entity.id
_entity.type
_entity.pdbx_description
1 polymer ?
#
loop_
_entity_poly.entity_id
_entity_poly.type
_entity_poly.pdbx_seq_one_letter_code
_entity_poly.pdbx_strand_id
1 'polypeptide(L)'
;HGTTDFESTWIYTLGPYIENVDRIRICPADPKGDERLENKGTSYTLNEYVCEPGEGAVLSIDKMRATTRTILVFTVSDERGTATTEDHTHSRNWFKTPTNVWGRICADIQPNRFGGGPPNLPRDQRTAGVANYLYADGHVEAIPASQVRQWADTNFNFALPPE
;
A
#
# COMPACT_ATOMS: atom_id res chain seq x y z
N HIS A 1 -5.56 -12.43 10.16
CA HIS A 1 -6.81 -12.97 9.62
C HIS A 1 -6.53 -13.59 8.26
N GLY A 2 -6.00 -14.82 8.24
CA GLY A 2 -5.78 -15.52 6.99
C GLY A 2 -7.08 -16.18 6.56
N THR A 3 -7.79 -15.62 5.58
CA THR A 3 -8.72 -16.39 4.80
C THR A 3 -7.90 -17.21 3.80
N THR A 4 -8.06 -18.50 3.78
CA THR A 4 -7.49 -19.39 2.75
C THR A 4 -8.21 -19.24 1.40
N ASP A 5 -9.20 -18.36 1.33
CA ASP A 5 -10.00 -18.09 0.16
C ASP A 5 -9.48 -16.83 -0.56
N PHE A 6 -8.58 -17.03 -1.52
CA PHE A 6 -8.04 -15.95 -2.35
C PHE A 6 -9.13 -15.20 -3.13
N GLU A 7 -10.22 -15.87 -3.47
CA GLU A 7 -11.31 -15.30 -4.27
C GLU A 7 -12.09 -14.23 -3.50
N SER A 8 -12.00 -14.22 -2.17
CA SER A 8 -12.62 -13.21 -1.31
C SER A 8 -11.79 -11.93 -1.12
N THR A 9 -10.54 -11.88 -1.61
CA THR A 9 -9.72 -10.67 -1.50
C THR A 9 -10.16 -9.60 -2.49
N TRP A 10 -9.95 -8.33 -2.12
CA TRP A 10 -10.42 -7.17 -2.89
C TRP A 10 -9.98 -7.19 -4.36
N ILE A 11 -8.76 -7.64 -4.66
CA ILE A 11 -8.23 -7.65 -6.02
C ILE A 11 -8.96 -8.64 -6.93
N TYR A 12 -9.45 -9.76 -6.38
CA TYR A 12 -10.23 -10.74 -7.14
C TYR A 12 -11.70 -10.33 -7.32
N THR A 13 -12.26 -9.56 -6.36
CA THR A 13 -13.60 -8.97 -6.53
C THR A 13 -13.65 -7.95 -7.67
N LEU A 14 -12.50 -7.39 -8.06
CA LEU A 14 -12.37 -6.52 -9.23
C LEU A 14 -12.26 -7.29 -10.56
N GLY A 15 -12.08 -8.60 -10.54
CA GLY A 15 -11.87 -9.43 -11.74
C GLY A 15 -12.82 -9.11 -12.90
N PRO A 16 -14.16 -9.06 -12.71
CA PRO A 16 -15.10 -8.72 -13.78
C PRO A 16 -14.89 -7.34 -14.43
N TYR A 17 -14.29 -6.39 -13.68
CA TYR A 17 -14.03 -5.01 -14.15
C TYR A 17 -12.69 -4.85 -14.86
N ILE A 18 -11.81 -5.84 -14.74
CA ILE A 18 -10.46 -5.87 -15.32
C ILE A 18 -10.30 -7.02 -16.32
N GLU A 19 -11.43 -7.51 -16.89
CA GLU A 19 -11.46 -8.58 -17.88
C GLU A 19 -10.76 -9.88 -17.40
N ASN A 20 -10.67 -10.11 -16.11
CA ASN A 20 -9.95 -11.21 -15.46
C ASN A 20 -8.46 -11.29 -15.86
N VAL A 21 -7.82 -10.15 -16.17
CA VAL A 21 -6.41 -10.10 -16.53
C VAL A 21 -5.55 -10.10 -15.26
N ASP A 22 -5.02 -11.25 -14.90
CA ASP A 22 -4.23 -11.45 -13.68
C ASP A 22 -3.01 -10.53 -13.57
N ARG A 23 -2.35 -10.22 -14.69
CA ARG A 23 -1.14 -9.37 -14.68
C ARG A 23 -1.41 -7.92 -14.24
N ILE A 24 -2.66 -7.45 -14.26
CA ILE A 24 -2.99 -6.08 -13.83
C ILE A 24 -2.76 -5.88 -12.32
N ARG A 25 -2.81 -6.97 -11.53
CA ARG A 25 -2.53 -6.94 -10.10
C ARG A 25 -1.05 -6.94 -9.74
N ILE A 26 -0.17 -6.96 -10.76
CA ILE A 26 1.28 -7.00 -10.59
C ILE A 26 1.90 -5.71 -11.09
N CYS A 27 2.64 -5.04 -10.21
CA CYS A 27 3.44 -3.88 -10.59
C CYS A 27 4.65 -4.33 -11.43
N PRO A 28 4.90 -3.75 -12.60
CA PRO A 28 6.02 -4.15 -13.45
C PRO A 28 7.40 -3.89 -12.83
N ALA A 29 7.48 -3.06 -11.81
CA ALA A 29 8.69 -2.78 -11.04
C ALA A 29 8.79 -3.60 -9.73
N ASP A 30 7.89 -4.55 -9.49
CA ASP A 30 7.98 -5.43 -8.34
C ASP A 30 8.98 -6.57 -8.63
N PRO A 31 10.12 -6.66 -7.91
CA PRO A 31 11.10 -7.72 -8.15
C PRO A 31 10.59 -9.13 -7.84
N LYS A 32 9.48 -9.23 -7.06
CA LYS A 32 8.78 -10.47 -6.74
C LYS A 32 7.49 -10.65 -7.55
N GLY A 33 7.30 -9.88 -8.63
CA GLY A 33 6.06 -9.83 -9.38
C GLY A 33 5.63 -11.18 -9.95
N ASP A 34 6.53 -11.93 -10.56
CA ASP A 34 6.22 -13.26 -11.12
C ASP A 34 5.89 -14.28 -10.01
N GLU A 35 6.64 -14.26 -8.90
CA GLU A 35 6.33 -15.11 -7.74
C GLU A 35 4.96 -14.76 -7.12
N ARG A 36 4.62 -13.45 -7.03
CA ARG A 36 3.28 -13.03 -6.59
C ARG A 36 2.20 -13.50 -7.55
N LEU A 37 2.45 -13.44 -8.86
CA LEU A 37 1.50 -13.90 -9.85
C LEU A 37 1.21 -15.41 -9.68
N GLU A 38 2.25 -16.23 -9.55
CA GLU A 38 2.14 -17.67 -9.32
C GLU A 38 1.40 -18.01 -8.01
N ASN A 39 1.69 -17.27 -6.94
CA ASN A 39 1.09 -17.45 -5.62
C ASN A 39 -0.26 -16.73 -5.46
N LYS A 40 -0.88 -16.24 -6.55
CA LYS A 40 -2.15 -15.49 -6.52
C LYS A 40 -2.11 -14.25 -5.62
N GLY A 41 -0.94 -13.71 -5.36
CA GLY A 41 -0.73 -12.47 -4.62
C GLY A 41 -0.86 -11.23 -5.50
N THR A 42 -0.60 -10.07 -4.93
CA THR A 42 -0.65 -8.76 -5.62
C THR A 42 0.52 -7.88 -5.21
N SER A 43 0.92 -6.97 -6.09
CA SER A 43 1.89 -5.91 -5.77
C SER A 43 1.25 -4.69 -5.10
N TYR A 44 -0.03 -4.75 -4.79
CA TYR A 44 -0.80 -3.63 -4.25
C TYR A 44 -1.48 -4.03 -2.94
N THR A 45 -1.63 -3.07 -2.03
CA THR A 45 -2.24 -3.28 -0.72
C THR A 45 -3.16 -2.12 -0.36
N LEU A 46 -4.32 -2.44 0.23
CA LEU A 46 -5.28 -1.42 0.67
C LEU A 46 -4.75 -0.66 1.90
N ASN A 47 -5.20 0.57 2.03
CA ASN A 47 -5.05 1.33 3.25
C ASN A 47 -6.01 0.76 4.32
N GLU A 48 -5.48 0.34 5.46
CA GLU A 48 -6.26 -0.20 6.59
C GLU A 48 -7.42 0.71 7.02
N TYR A 49 -7.24 2.03 6.96
CA TYR A 49 -8.29 2.99 7.34
C TYR A 49 -9.53 2.97 6.44
N VAL A 50 -9.44 2.42 5.23
CA VAL A 50 -10.56 2.39 4.28
C VAL A 50 -11.19 1.01 4.12
N CYS A 51 -10.61 -0.05 4.72
CA CYS A 51 -11.10 -1.42 4.56
C CYS A 51 -11.35 -2.14 5.90
N GLU A 52 -10.69 -1.72 6.99
CA GLU A 52 -10.84 -2.37 8.29
C GLU A 52 -11.54 -1.46 9.31
N PRO A 53 -12.53 -1.97 10.09
CA PRO A 53 -13.16 -1.20 11.16
C PRO A 53 -12.16 -0.78 12.24
N GLY A 54 -12.33 0.42 12.80
CA GLY A 54 -11.49 0.89 13.89
C GLY A 54 -11.42 2.42 13.97
N GLU A 55 -10.58 2.93 14.84
CA GLU A 55 -10.36 4.36 15.02
C GLU A 55 -9.90 5.01 13.71
N GLY A 56 -10.53 6.11 13.32
CA GLY A 56 -10.23 6.84 12.08
C GLY A 56 -10.68 6.16 10.80
N ALA A 57 -11.39 5.01 10.88
CA ALA A 57 -11.84 4.29 9.69
C ALA A 57 -12.95 5.02 8.93
N VAL A 58 -12.85 5.04 7.59
CA VAL A 58 -13.90 5.51 6.68
C VAL A 58 -14.16 4.42 5.63
N LEU A 59 -15.10 3.51 5.92
CA LEU A 59 -15.37 2.29 5.14
C LEU A 59 -16.33 2.50 3.96
N SER A 60 -16.74 3.74 3.68
CA SER A 60 -17.64 4.06 2.56
C SER A 60 -17.17 5.33 1.89
N ILE A 61 -17.10 5.30 0.57
CA ILE A 61 -16.71 6.46 -0.23
C ILE A 61 -17.67 7.65 -0.01
N ASP A 62 -18.95 7.39 0.22
CA ASP A 62 -19.94 8.45 0.49
C ASP A 62 -19.70 9.19 1.81
N LYS A 63 -18.91 8.61 2.69
CA LYS A 63 -18.53 9.21 3.99
C LYS A 63 -17.15 9.88 3.95
N MET A 64 -16.43 9.76 2.85
CA MET A 64 -15.10 10.38 2.68
C MET A 64 -15.27 11.86 2.38
N ARG A 65 -14.79 12.72 3.29
CA ARG A 65 -14.90 14.19 3.13
C ARG A 65 -13.91 14.77 2.12
N ALA A 66 -12.81 14.09 1.88
CA ALA A 66 -11.72 14.55 1.02
C ALA A 66 -11.17 13.41 0.15
N THR A 67 -11.96 12.97 -0.84
CA THR A 67 -11.60 11.86 -1.74
C THR A 67 -10.30 12.10 -2.50
N THR A 68 -10.00 13.37 -2.87
CA THR A 68 -8.75 13.78 -3.53
C THR A 68 -7.52 13.73 -2.62
N ARG A 69 -7.67 13.51 -1.32
CA ARG A 69 -6.59 13.45 -0.33
C ARG A 69 -6.59 12.16 0.49
N THR A 70 -7.52 11.25 0.21
CA THR A 70 -7.61 9.95 0.87
C THR A 70 -6.95 8.89 0.02
N ILE A 71 -5.84 8.34 0.47
CA ILE A 71 -5.13 7.27 -0.23
C ILE A 71 -5.85 5.95 0.02
N LEU A 72 -6.17 5.24 -1.06
CA LEU A 72 -6.79 3.91 -1.04
C LEU A 72 -5.77 2.79 -1.11
N VAL A 73 -4.78 2.90 -2.02
CA VAL A 73 -3.90 1.80 -2.38
C VAL A 73 -2.44 2.24 -2.41
N PHE A 74 -1.59 1.38 -1.90
CA PHE A 74 -0.14 1.50 -1.90
C PHE A 74 0.52 0.36 -2.70
N THR A 75 1.77 0.52 -3.12
CA THR A 75 2.61 -0.60 -3.57
C THR A 75 3.14 -1.37 -2.35
N VAL A 76 3.00 -2.69 -2.37
CA VAL A 76 3.41 -3.58 -1.27
C VAL A 76 4.93 -3.59 -1.10
N SER A 77 5.41 -3.73 0.12
CA SER A 77 6.84 -3.85 0.43
C SER A 77 7.46 -5.14 -0.14
N ASP A 78 8.71 -5.05 -0.61
CA ASP A 78 9.50 -6.22 -1.03
C ASP A 78 9.79 -7.18 0.13
N GLU A 79 9.65 -6.73 1.37
CA GLU A 79 9.84 -7.55 2.55
C GLU A 79 8.63 -8.44 2.87
N ARG A 80 7.45 -8.10 2.36
CA ARG A 80 6.26 -8.96 2.55
C ARG A 80 6.37 -10.24 1.72
N GLY A 81 5.84 -11.31 2.29
CA GLY A 81 5.74 -12.60 1.59
C GLY A 81 4.90 -12.51 0.32
N THR A 82 5.13 -13.44 -0.60
CA THR A 82 4.41 -13.51 -1.88
C THR A 82 3.17 -14.36 -1.82
N ALA A 83 3.12 -15.29 -0.86
CA ALA A 83 1.99 -16.19 -0.60
C ALA A 83 1.02 -15.65 0.47
N THR A 84 1.13 -14.38 0.84
CA THR A 84 0.25 -13.77 1.84
C THR A 84 -1.12 -13.46 1.27
N THR A 85 -2.15 -13.73 2.05
CA THR A 85 -3.52 -13.32 1.80
C THR A 85 -3.87 -11.99 2.47
N GLU A 86 -2.91 -11.38 3.19
CA GLU A 86 -3.09 -10.04 3.74
C GLU A 86 -3.17 -9.02 2.61
N ASP A 87 -4.30 -8.39 2.49
CA ASP A 87 -4.65 -7.49 1.40
C ASP A 87 -4.63 -6.01 1.78
N HIS A 88 -4.30 -5.70 3.04
CA HIS A 88 -4.23 -4.33 3.56
C HIS A 88 -2.94 -4.08 4.35
N THR A 89 -2.65 -2.78 4.57
CA THR A 89 -1.56 -2.32 5.41
C THR A 89 -1.93 -2.40 6.89
N HIS A 90 -0.94 -2.31 7.78
CA HIS A 90 -1.16 -2.06 9.21
C HIS A 90 -0.91 -0.58 9.55
N SER A 91 -1.48 0.32 8.73
CA SER A 91 -1.18 1.76 8.77
C SER A 91 -1.53 2.45 10.09
N ARG A 92 -2.51 1.92 10.85
CA ARG A 92 -2.76 2.38 12.23
C ARG A 92 -1.58 2.17 13.18
N ASN A 93 -0.73 1.18 12.88
CA ASN A 93 0.45 0.90 13.70
C ASN A 93 1.65 1.79 13.35
N TRP A 94 1.64 2.44 12.16
CA TRP A 94 2.80 3.20 11.72
C TRP A 94 3.16 4.33 12.67
N PHE A 95 2.15 5.02 13.20
CA PHE A 95 2.30 6.23 14.02
C PHE A 95 1.94 6.04 15.50
N LYS A 96 1.71 4.80 15.97
CA LYS A 96 1.39 4.51 17.40
C LYS A 96 2.46 5.02 18.37
N THR A 97 3.71 4.98 17.95
CA THR A 97 4.83 5.53 18.72
C THR A 97 5.72 6.35 17.80
N PRO A 98 6.34 7.45 18.28
CA PRO A 98 7.18 8.29 17.44
C PRO A 98 8.51 7.64 17.02
N THR A 99 8.86 6.51 17.64
CA THR A 99 10.08 5.77 17.31
C THR A 99 9.86 4.82 16.16
N ASN A 100 10.82 4.75 15.22
CA ASN A 100 10.82 3.79 14.10
C ASN A 100 9.57 3.85 13.19
N VAL A 101 8.97 5.02 13.00
CA VAL A 101 7.82 5.21 12.09
C VAL A 101 8.19 4.78 10.68
N TRP A 102 9.31 5.26 10.14
CA TRP A 102 9.80 4.89 8.83
C TRP A 102 9.97 3.37 8.64
N GLY A 103 10.54 2.69 9.65
CA GLY A 103 10.72 1.25 9.59
C GLY A 103 9.40 0.48 9.51
N ARG A 104 8.34 0.96 10.20
CA ARG A 104 6.99 0.35 10.12
C ARG A 104 6.33 0.61 8.78
N ILE A 105 6.46 1.83 8.23
CA ILE A 105 5.99 2.15 6.88
C ILE A 105 6.64 1.22 5.85
N CYS A 106 7.99 1.13 5.85
CA CYS A 106 8.73 0.29 4.91
C CYS A 106 8.50 -1.22 5.08
N ALA A 107 7.98 -1.67 6.23
CA ALA A 107 7.57 -3.05 6.40
C ALA A 107 6.31 -3.39 5.58
N ASP A 108 5.41 -2.44 5.40
CA ASP A 108 4.13 -2.65 4.71
C ASP A 108 4.18 -2.21 3.25
N ILE A 109 4.78 -1.05 2.95
CA ILE A 109 4.79 -0.45 1.61
C ILE A 109 6.20 -0.19 1.09
N GLN A 110 6.33 0.00 -0.23
CA GLN A 110 7.59 0.28 -0.93
C GLN A 110 7.63 1.72 -1.46
N PRO A 111 8.03 2.72 -0.66
CA PRO A 111 7.99 4.14 -1.06
C PRO A 111 8.90 4.48 -2.23
N ASN A 112 9.92 3.67 -2.49
CA ASN A 112 10.93 3.85 -3.53
C ASN A 112 10.78 2.87 -4.69
N ARG A 113 9.56 2.43 -5.02
CA ARG A 113 9.28 1.40 -6.03
C ARG A 113 9.92 1.66 -7.38
N PHE A 114 9.95 2.92 -7.83
CA PHE A 114 10.49 3.33 -9.11
C PHE A 114 11.72 4.23 -8.94
N GLY A 115 12.84 3.87 -9.54
CA GLY A 115 14.07 4.67 -9.50
C GLY A 115 14.78 4.75 -8.14
N GLY A 116 14.38 3.93 -7.19
CA GLY A 116 14.92 3.94 -5.82
C GLY A 116 16.22 3.17 -5.61
N GLY A 117 16.84 2.70 -6.67
CA GLY A 117 18.07 1.88 -6.60
C GLY A 117 17.80 0.38 -6.69
N PRO A 118 18.77 -0.47 -6.32
CA PRO A 118 18.65 -1.91 -6.39
C PRO A 118 17.56 -2.45 -5.45
N PRO A 119 16.98 -3.62 -5.75
CA PRO A 119 16.07 -4.29 -4.84
C PRO A 119 16.78 -4.63 -3.50
N ASN A 120 16.00 -4.77 -2.44
CA ASN A 120 16.48 -5.13 -1.10
C ASN A 120 17.38 -4.09 -0.40
N LEU A 121 17.30 -2.82 -0.77
CA LEU A 121 17.95 -1.76 0.01
C LEU A 121 17.50 -1.81 1.48
N PRO A 122 18.41 -1.57 2.45
CA PRO A 122 18.04 -1.32 3.83
C PRO A 122 17.01 -0.20 3.94
N ARG A 123 16.08 -0.31 4.89
CA ARG A 123 14.96 0.64 5.01
C ARG A 123 15.39 2.09 5.12
N ASP A 124 16.44 2.37 5.87
CA ASP A 124 17.03 3.71 6.06
C ASP A 124 17.55 4.35 4.77
N GLN A 125 17.87 3.53 3.76
CA GLN A 125 18.36 3.96 2.45
C GLN A 125 17.26 4.10 1.38
N ARG A 126 16.00 3.73 1.66
CA ARG A 126 14.87 3.78 0.71
C ARG A 126 14.27 5.18 0.57
N THR A 127 15.10 6.20 0.46
CA THR A 127 14.70 7.61 0.43
C THR A 127 14.78 8.27 -0.95
N ALA A 128 15.33 7.58 -1.94
CA ALA A 128 15.38 8.00 -3.35
C ALA A 128 14.25 7.32 -4.15
N GLY A 129 13.91 7.89 -5.31
CA GLY A 129 12.86 7.34 -6.18
C GLY A 129 11.45 7.74 -5.75
N VAL A 130 10.45 7.09 -6.35
CA VAL A 130 9.02 7.39 -6.14
C VAL A 130 8.20 6.11 -6.06
N ALA A 131 6.97 6.21 -5.55
CA ALA A 131 5.94 5.20 -5.71
C ALA A 131 4.61 5.85 -6.12
N ASN A 132 3.73 5.06 -6.73
CA ASN A 132 2.40 5.49 -7.11
C ASN A 132 1.41 5.21 -5.95
N TYR A 133 0.54 6.18 -5.71
CA TYR A 133 -0.51 6.15 -4.69
C TYR A 133 -1.85 6.40 -5.36
N LEU A 134 -2.80 5.47 -5.20
CA LEU A 134 -4.16 5.64 -5.71
C LEU A 134 -5.02 6.33 -4.65
N TYR A 135 -5.72 7.37 -5.05
CA TYR A 135 -6.64 8.14 -4.21
C TYR A 135 -8.11 7.74 -4.42
N ALA A 136 -8.97 8.12 -3.49
CA ALA A 136 -10.37 7.71 -3.46
C ALA A 136 -11.22 8.30 -4.60
N ASP A 137 -10.80 9.37 -5.24
CA ASP A 137 -11.42 9.92 -6.45
C ASP A 137 -10.93 9.26 -7.76
N GLY A 138 -10.01 8.28 -7.65
CA GLY A 138 -9.47 7.52 -8.76
C GLY A 138 -8.20 8.08 -9.39
N HIS A 139 -7.70 9.26 -8.96
CA HIS A 139 -6.42 9.73 -9.48
C HIS A 139 -5.24 8.99 -8.85
N VAL A 140 -4.11 8.99 -9.55
CA VAL A 140 -2.85 8.42 -9.08
C VAL A 140 -1.80 9.51 -9.00
N GLU A 141 -1.10 9.59 -7.86
CA GLU A 141 0.01 10.51 -7.67
C GLU A 141 1.32 9.74 -7.46
N ALA A 142 2.38 10.18 -8.14
CA ALA A 142 3.73 9.68 -7.93
C ALA A 142 4.39 10.50 -6.81
N ILE A 143 4.52 9.92 -5.62
CA ILE A 143 5.07 10.62 -4.44
C ILE A 143 6.52 10.20 -4.23
N PRO A 144 7.47 11.17 -4.09
CA PRO A 144 8.85 10.86 -3.78
C PRO A 144 9.01 10.14 -2.44
N ALA A 145 9.89 9.14 -2.39
CA ALA A 145 10.20 8.44 -1.15
C ALA A 145 10.73 9.38 -0.05
N SER A 146 11.45 10.43 -0.44
CA SER A 146 11.90 11.50 0.46
C SER A 146 10.74 12.27 1.11
N GLN A 147 9.61 12.46 0.39
CA GLN A 147 8.41 13.10 0.95
C GLN A 147 7.74 12.19 1.99
N VAL A 148 7.62 10.89 1.69
CA VAL A 148 7.08 9.90 2.64
C VAL A 148 7.97 9.80 3.88
N ARG A 149 9.30 9.87 3.68
CA ARG A 149 10.27 9.93 4.79
C ARG A 149 10.07 11.18 5.63
N GLN A 150 9.89 12.35 5.03
CA GLN A 150 9.61 13.59 5.75
C GLN A 150 8.32 13.48 6.59
N TRP A 151 7.25 12.89 6.06
CA TRP A 151 6.01 12.63 6.80
C TRP A 151 6.26 11.72 8.01
N ALA A 152 7.05 10.65 7.83
CA ALA A 152 7.44 9.78 8.93
C ALA A 152 8.23 10.51 10.03
N ASP A 153 9.20 11.34 9.64
CA ASP A 153 10.08 12.08 10.57
C ASP A 153 9.31 13.20 11.32
N THR A 154 8.27 13.78 10.69
CA THR A 154 7.38 14.77 11.30
C THR A 154 6.18 14.18 12.00
N ASN A 155 6.05 12.85 12.03
CA ASN A 155 4.92 12.11 12.59
C ASN A 155 3.58 12.50 11.95
N PHE A 156 3.59 12.86 10.65
CA PHE A 156 2.39 13.17 9.87
C PHE A 156 1.78 11.89 9.31
N ASN A 157 0.58 11.52 9.78
CA ASN A 157 -0.12 10.31 9.34
C ASN A 157 -0.84 10.54 8.00
N PHE A 158 -0.13 10.34 6.90
CA PHE A 158 -0.65 10.49 5.53
C PHE A 158 -1.63 9.39 5.11
N ALA A 159 -1.69 8.27 5.84
CA ALA A 159 -2.64 7.20 5.58
C ALA A 159 -4.02 7.45 6.19
N LEU A 160 -4.11 8.31 7.23
CA LEU A 160 -5.37 8.66 7.88
C LEU A 160 -6.21 9.53 6.94
N PRO A 161 -7.46 9.11 6.61
CA PRO A 161 -8.37 9.95 5.82
C PRO A 161 -8.58 11.32 6.48
N PRO A 162 -8.48 12.43 5.73
CA PRO A 162 -8.73 13.75 6.28
C PRO A 162 -10.19 13.95 6.74
N GLU A 163 -10.37 14.67 7.84
CA GLU A 163 -11.70 15.06 8.38
C GLU A 163 -12.41 16.09 7.50
#